data_abac3c4622b1c77577372d4259221444
#
_entry.id   abac3c4622b1c77577372d4259221444
#
_cell.length_a   1.000
_cell.length_b   1.000
_cell.length_c   1.000
_cell.angle_alpha   90.00
_cell.angle_beta   90.00
_cell.angle_gamma   90.00
#
_symmetry.space_group_name_H-M   'P 1'
#
loop_
_entity.id
_entity.type
_entity.pdbx_description
1 polymer ?
#
loop_
_entity_poly.entity_id
_entity_poly.type
_entity_poly.pdbx_seq_one_letter_code
_entity_poly.pdbx_strand_id
1 'polypeptide(L)'
;MTKINADRQLIALLRENARMPVAEIARKLGISRSTAQSRLEKLERNGTIAGYVVKLSYDYLAGQIRAHLMVTVSPKLAPKVVRFLKDLIEVRTVHSVSGSFDMIVIVEAPSVAELDAVIDKIGALDGVERTMSSIILSTRIDR
;
A
#
# COMPACT_ATOMS: atom_id res chain seq x y z
N MET A 1 11.50 10.56 28.92
CA MET A 1 10.93 10.08 27.65
C MET A 1 10.77 8.57 27.70
N THR A 2 9.55 8.06 27.65
CA THR A 2 9.32 6.61 27.64
C THR A 2 9.86 6.01 26.33
N LYS A 3 10.42 4.81 26.39
CA LYS A 3 11.02 4.07 25.26
C LYS A 3 10.09 3.99 24.03
N ILE A 4 8.78 3.83 24.29
CA ILE A 4 7.72 3.79 23.25
C ILE A 4 7.57 5.14 22.52
N ASN A 5 7.80 6.26 23.19
CA ASN A 5 7.68 7.58 22.55
C ASN A 5 8.85 7.86 21.59
N ALA A 6 10.06 7.42 21.96
CA ALA A 6 11.25 7.62 21.12
C ALA A 6 11.23 6.76 19.85
N ASP A 7 10.70 5.54 19.91
CA ASP A 7 10.55 4.67 18.72
C ASP A 7 9.50 5.24 17.76
N ARG A 8 8.38 5.77 18.28
CA ARG A 8 7.37 6.47 17.46
C ARG A 8 7.92 7.72 16.77
N GLN A 9 8.72 8.50 17.48
CA GLN A 9 9.37 9.70 16.92
C GLN A 9 10.38 9.33 15.82
N LEU A 10 11.18 8.27 16.00
CA LEU A 10 12.10 7.77 15.00
C LEU A 10 11.34 7.34 13.73
N ILE A 11 10.26 6.57 13.89
CA ILE A 11 9.40 6.15 12.77
C ILE A 11 8.79 7.36 12.07
N ALA A 12 8.34 8.38 12.80
CA ALA A 12 7.79 9.61 12.20
C ALA A 12 8.82 10.32 11.32
N LEU A 13 10.07 10.45 11.77
CA LEU A 13 11.16 11.03 10.98
C LEU A 13 11.44 10.23 9.70
N LEU A 14 11.45 8.91 9.78
CA LEU A 14 11.65 8.05 8.60
C LEU A 14 10.46 8.07 7.65
N ARG A 15 9.23 8.30 8.14
CA ARG A 15 8.06 8.50 7.27
C ARG A 15 8.11 9.81 6.50
N GLU A 16 8.74 10.85 7.06
CA GLU A 16 9.01 12.10 6.32
C GLU A 16 10.14 11.92 5.30
N ASN A 17 11.22 11.25 5.70
CA ASN A 17 12.38 11.00 4.86
C ASN A 17 13.03 9.66 5.21
N ALA A 18 12.68 8.62 4.46
CA ALA A 18 13.25 7.28 4.62
C ALA A 18 14.77 7.20 4.40
N ARG A 19 15.37 8.22 3.79
CA ARG A 19 16.82 8.34 3.58
C ARG A 19 17.51 9.28 4.58
N MET A 20 16.84 9.66 5.68
CA MET A 20 17.43 10.52 6.70
C MET A 20 18.65 9.86 7.32
N PRO A 21 19.82 10.52 7.34
CA PRO A 21 21.02 9.96 7.97
C PRO A 21 20.81 9.71 9.46
N VAL A 22 21.36 8.60 9.98
CA VAL A 22 21.24 8.26 11.41
C VAL A 22 21.76 9.37 12.32
N ALA A 23 22.81 10.08 11.90
CA ALA A 23 23.33 11.23 12.65
C ALA A 23 22.30 12.36 12.78
N GLU A 24 21.49 12.60 11.75
CA GLU A 24 20.42 13.59 11.77
C GLU A 24 19.25 13.12 12.64
N ILE A 25 18.88 11.85 12.56
CA ILE A 25 17.88 11.24 13.43
C ILE A 25 18.29 11.41 14.90
N ALA A 26 19.54 11.08 15.22
CA ALA A 26 20.11 11.21 16.57
C ALA A 26 20.00 12.66 17.08
N ARG A 27 20.40 13.62 16.25
CA ARG A 27 20.31 15.06 16.55
C ARG A 27 18.87 15.50 16.83
N LYS A 28 17.92 15.11 15.98
CA LYS A 28 16.49 15.47 16.12
C LYS A 28 15.86 14.85 17.36
N LEU A 29 16.29 13.65 17.74
CA LEU A 29 15.79 12.94 18.92
C LEU A 29 16.54 13.28 20.22
N GLY A 30 17.64 14.05 20.16
CA GLY A 30 18.46 14.37 21.34
C GLY A 30 19.16 13.14 21.95
N ILE A 31 19.56 12.17 21.14
CA ILE A 31 20.23 10.93 21.55
C ILE A 31 21.57 10.74 20.85
N SER A 32 22.40 9.81 21.32
CA SER A 32 23.65 9.48 20.64
C SER A 32 23.39 8.76 19.29
N ARG A 33 24.34 8.90 18.36
CA ARG A 33 24.27 8.21 17.06
C ARG A 33 24.19 6.69 17.22
N SER A 34 24.96 6.12 18.15
CA SER A 34 24.94 4.69 18.44
C SER A 34 23.58 4.24 18.98
N THR A 35 22.94 5.06 19.84
CA THR A 35 21.58 4.78 20.33
C THR A 35 20.57 4.84 19.21
N ALA A 36 20.62 5.83 18.31
CA ALA A 36 19.74 5.93 17.17
C ALA A 36 19.90 4.73 16.23
N GLN A 37 21.13 4.36 15.90
CA GLN A 37 21.46 3.19 15.08
C GLN A 37 20.90 1.89 15.68
N SER A 38 21.17 1.63 16.94
CA SER A 38 20.69 0.42 17.64
C SER A 38 19.14 0.34 17.68
N ARG A 39 18.46 1.49 17.82
CA ARG A 39 16.99 1.53 17.78
C ARG A 39 16.46 1.23 16.38
N LEU A 40 17.05 1.82 15.36
CA LEU A 40 16.68 1.57 13.96
C LEU A 40 16.80 0.10 13.61
N GLU A 41 17.99 -0.49 13.86
CA GLU A 41 18.25 -1.91 13.63
C GLU A 41 17.27 -2.83 14.39
N LYS A 42 16.91 -2.44 15.61
CA LYS A 42 15.90 -3.18 16.38
C LYS A 42 14.53 -3.15 15.72
N LEU A 43 14.09 -1.97 15.22
CA LEU A 43 12.79 -1.81 14.56
C LEU A 43 12.73 -2.57 13.23
N GLU A 44 13.83 -2.65 12.51
CA GLU A 44 13.97 -3.45 11.30
C GLU A 44 13.98 -4.96 11.62
N ARG A 45 14.78 -5.38 12.58
CA ARG A 45 14.93 -6.79 12.97
C ARG A 45 13.64 -7.39 13.53
N ASN A 46 12.87 -6.64 14.30
CA ASN A 46 11.60 -7.10 14.87
C ASN A 46 10.40 -6.93 13.94
N GLY A 47 10.63 -6.46 12.70
CA GLY A 47 9.60 -6.30 11.68
C GLY A 47 8.65 -5.11 11.90
N THR A 48 8.91 -4.23 12.87
CA THR A 48 8.15 -2.97 13.03
C THR A 48 8.32 -2.09 11.80
N ILE A 49 9.55 -2.03 11.25
CA ILE A 49 9.84 -1.51 9.92
C ILE A 49 9.99 -2.73 9.00
N ALA A 50 8.98 -2.97 8.19
CA ALA A 50 8.95 -4.10 7.26
C ALA A 50 9.77 -3.85 5.99
N GLY A 51 10.12 -2.60 5.71
CA GLY A 51 10.88 -2.21 4.53
C GLY A 51 10.74 -0.72 4.22
N TYR A 52 11.38 -0.32 3.13
CA TYR A 52 11.36 1.04 2.60
C TYR A 52 10.85 1.01 1.17
N VAL A 53 9.98 1.96 0.82
CA VAL A 53 9.42 2.06 -0.52
C VAL A 53 9.72 3.43 -1.13
N VAL A 54 9.81 3.47 -2.45
CA VAL A 54 9.96 4.73 -3.19
C VAL A 54 8.57 5.28 -3.49
N LYS A 55 8.31 6.51 -3.06
CA LYS A 55 7.13 7.27 -3.49
C LYS A 55 7.48 7.97 -4.81
N LEU A 56 6.80 7.57 -5.88
CA LEU A 56 6.99 8.14 -7.20
C LEU A 56 6.18 9.44 -7.34
N SER A 57 6.68 10.39 -8.13
CA SER A 57 5.97 11.65 -8.41
C SER A 57 4.70 11.38 -9.23
N TYR A 58 3.72 12.26 -9.08
CA TYR A 58 2.48 12.21 -9.87
C TYR A 58 2.78 12.27 -11.38
N ASP A 59 3.73 13.11 -11.80
CA ASP A 59 4.11 13.25 -13.20
C ASP A 59 4.72 11.96 -13.78
N TYR A 60 5.51 11.24 -12.97
CA TYR A 60 6.03 9.91 -13.36
C TYR A 60 4.92 8.87 -13.47
N LEU A 61 3.89 8.96 -12.60
CA LEU A 61 2.72 8.09 -12.59
C LEU A 61 1.61 8.55 -13.53
N ALA A 62 1.74 9.74 -14.16
CA ALA A 62 0.71 10.34 -15.02
C ALA A 62 0.35 9.51 -16.27
N GLY A 63 1.14 8.47 -16.59
CA GLY A 63 0.82 7.45 -17.57
C GLY A 63 0.03 6.25 -17.03
N GLN A 64 -0.25 6.19 -15.73
CA GLN A 64 -0.97 5.07 -15.12
C GLN A 64 -2.39 5.50 -14.72
N ILE A 65 -3.37 4.76 -15.18
CA ILE A 65 -4.77 4.96 -14.80
C ILE A 65 -5.08 4.00 -13.65
N ARG A 66 -5.67 4.54 -12.59
CA ARG A 66 -6.00 3.78 -11.39
C ARG A 66 -7.51 3.68 -11.22
N ALA A 67 -7.97 2.55 -10.72
CA ALA A 67 -9.37 2.37 -10.34
C ALA A 67 -9.49 1.64 -9.01
N HIS A 68 -10.55 1.97 -8.28
CA HIS A 68 -11.10 1.15 -7.22
C HIS A 68 -12.12 0.20 -7.83
N LEU A 69 -11.92 -1.09 -7.63
CA LEU A 69 -12.87 -2.11 -8.02
C LEU A 69 -13.48 -2.71 -6.74
N MET A 70 -14.75 -2.46 -6.53
CA MET A 70 -15.52 -3.05 -5.43
C MET A 70 -16.09 -4.37 -5.90
N VAL A 71 -15.83 -5.45 -5.16
CA VAL A 71 -16.13 -6.82 -5.57
C VAL A 71 -16.96 -7.52 -4.52
N THR A 72 -18.04 -8.17 -4.95
CA THR A 72 -18.79 -9.14 -4.16
C THR A 72 -18.38 -10.54 -4.59
N VAL A 73 -18.06 -11.39 -3.63
CA VAL A 73 -17.57 -12.76 -3.88
C VAL A 73 -18.36 -13.79 -3.11
N SER A 74 -18.53 -14.96 -3.70
CA SER A 74 -19.02 -16.11 -2.96
C SER A 74 -18.05 -16.47 -1.83
N PRO A 75 -18.50 -16.58 -0.55
CA PRO A 75 -17.63 -16.84 0.58
C PRO A 75 -16.76 -18.08 0.43
N LYS A 76 -17.28 -19.13 -0.21
CA LYS A 76 -16.57 -20.39 -0.45
C LYS A 76 -15.41 -20.24 -1.42
N LEU A 77 -15.50 -19.31 -2.37
CA LEU A 77 -14.53 -19.09 -3.45
C LEU A 77 -13.63 -17.87 -3.21
N ALA A 78 -13.88 -17.08 -2.15
CA ALA A 78 -13.08 -15.91 -1.81
C ALA A 78 -11.55 -16.19 -1.75
N PRO A 79 -11.06 -17.29 -1.13
CA PRO A 79 -9.64 -17.60 -1.13
C PRO A 79 -9.05 -17.85 -2.54
N LYS A 80 -9.84 -18.44 -3.45
CA LYS A 80 -9.46 -18.68 -4.84
C LYS A 80 -9.35 -17.37 -5.61
N VAL A 81 -10.33 -16.46 -5.40
CA VAL A 81 -10.34 -15.13 -6.01
C VAL A 81 -9.12 -14.32 -5.54
N VAL A 82 -8.84 -14.28 -4.24
CA VAL A 82 -7.66 -13.57 -3.69
C VAL A 82 -6.36 -14.11 -4.27
N ARG A 83 -6.23 -15.43 -4.41
CA ARG A 83 -5.03 -16.04 -5.01
C ARG A 83 -4.84 -15.59 -6.46
N PHE A 84 -5.90 -15.57 -7.26
CA PHE A 84 -5.84 -15.08 -8.63
C PHE A 84 -5.48 -13.59 -8.69
N LEU A 85 -6.10 -12.76 -7.84
CA LEU A 85 -5.79 -11.32 -7.79
C LEU A 85 -4.32 -11.06 -7.44
N LYS A 86 -3.70 -11.89 -6.62
CA LYS A 86 -2.30 -11.79 -6.24
C LYS A 86 -1.35 -11.98 -7.44
N ASP A 87 -1.76 -12.78 -8.43
CA ASP A 87 -0.95 -13.10 -9.61
C ASP A 87 -1.11 -12.06 -10.73
N LEU A 88 -2.05 -11.10 -10.60
CA LEU A 88 -2.23 -10.00 -11.55
C LEU A 88 -1.30 -8.84 -11.21
N ILE A 89 -0.42 -8.49 -12.14
CA ILE A 89 0.56 -7.41 -11.98
C ILE A 89 -0.11 -6.03 -11.87
N GLU A 90 -1.28 -5.86 -12.44
CA GLU A 90 -2.09 -4.64 -12.41
C GLU A 90 -2.76 -4.43 -11.05
N VAL A 91 -2.88 -5.47 -10.23
CA VAL A 91 -3.44 -5.38 -8.87
C VAL A 91 -2.38 -4.88 -7.92
N ARG A 92 -2.65 -3.73 -7.29
CA ARG A 92 -1.75 -3.11 -6.29
C ARG A 92 -2.09 -3.51 -4.87
N THR A 93 -3.39 -3.50 -4.54
CA THR A 93 -3.86 -3.80 -3.19
C THR A 93 -5.20 -4.51 -3.25
N VAL A 94 -5.41 -5.41 -2.32
CA VAL A 94 -6.70 -6.06 -2.06
C VAL A 94 -7.03 -5.88 -0.59
N HIS A 95 -8.14 -5.24 -0.30
CA HIS A 95 -8.67 -5.09 1.06
C HIS A 95 -9.95 -5.91 1.21
N SER A 96 -10.03 -6.70 2.26
CA SER A 96 -11.33 -7.22 2.70
C SER A 96 -12.06 -6.14 3.47
N VAL A 97 -13.32 -5.92 3.16
CA VAL A 97 -14.13 -4.86 3.76
C VAL A 97 -15.46 -5.42 4.28
N SER A 98 -16.09 -4.68 5.17
CA SER A 98 -17.45 -4.94 5.62
C SER A 98 -18.45 -4.06 4.86
N GLY A 99 -19.68 -4.51 4.68
CA GLY A 99 -20.76 -3.75 4.06
C GLY A 99 -21.28 -4.40 2.78
N SER A 100 -21.63 -3.58 1.78
CA SER A 100 -22.28 -4.03 0.54
C SER A 100 -21.35 -4.77 -0.43
N PHE A 101 -20.06 -4.75 -0.18
CA PHE A 101 -19.02 -5.44 -0.95
C PHE A 101 -18.10 -6.20 0.00
N ASP A 102 -17.44 -7.23 -0.49
CA ASP A 102 -16.54 -8.07 0.30
C ASP A 102 -15.07 -7.64 0.15
N MET A 103 -14.73 -7.05 -0.99
CA MET A 103 -13.36 -6.60 -1.28
C MET A 103 -13.33 -5.26 -2.01
N ILE A 104 -12.27 -4.48 -1.74
CA ILE A 104 -11.84 -3.37 -2.57
C ILE A 104 -10.49 -3.73 -3.16
N VAL A 105 -10.41 -3.71 -4.49
CA VAL A 105 -9.20 -3.99 -5.25
C VAL A 105 -8.73 -2.69 -5.90
N ILE A 106 -7.49 -2.29 -5.65
CA ILE A 106 -6.86 -1.18 -6.35
C ILE A 106 -6.13 -1.74 -7.55
N VAL A 107 -6.52 -1.31 -8.75
CA VAL A 107 -5.90 -1.71 -10.02
C VAL A 107 -5.26 -0.51 -10.71
N GLU A 108 -4.16 -0.76 -11.41
CA GLU A 108 -3.44 0.22 -12.21
C GLU A 108 -3.12 -0.36 -13.59
N ALA A 109 -3.31 0.44 -14.64
CA ALA A 109 -2.94 0.07 -15.99
C ALA A 109 -2.47 1.30 -16.79
N PRO A 110 -1.64 1.10 -17.85
CA PRO A 110 -1.11 2.21 -18.66
C PRO A 110 -2.16 2.90 -19.52
N SER A 111 -3.29 2.27 -19.77
CA SER A 111 -4.37 2.81 -20.60
C SER A 111 -5.74 2.41 -20.08
N VAL A 112 -6.78 3.15 -20.49
CA VAL A 112 -8.18 2.80 -20.18
C VAL A 112 -8.54 1.44 -20.74
N ALA A 113 -8.08 1.10 -21.94
CA ALA A 113 -8.37 -0.19 -22.57
C ALA A 113 -7.78 -1.36 -21.79
N GLU A 114 -6.53 -1.23 -21.31
CA GLU A 114 -5.90 -2.25 -20.48
C GLU A 114 -6.56 -2.34 -19.09
N LEU A 115 -6.94 -1.22 -18.52
CA LEU A 115 -7.68 -1.17 -17.24
C LEU A 115 -9.03 -1.91 -17.39
N ASP A 116 -9.79 -1.64 -18.45
CA ASP A 116 -11.06 -2.28 -18.76
C ASP A 116 -10.90 -3.81 -18.92
N ALA A 117 -9.87 -4.24 -19.66
CA ALA A 117 -9.55 -5.65 -19.82
C ALA A 117 -9.24 -6.37 -18.49
N VAL A 118 -8.56 -5.69 -17.56
CA VAL A 118 -8.29 -6.23 -16.21
C VAL A 118 -9.57 -6.30 -15.38
N ILE A 119 -10.42 -5.29 -15.44
CA ILE A 119 -11.71 -5.27 -14.75
C ILE A 119 -12.60 -6.41 -15.24
N ASP A 120 -12.68 -6.61 -16.56
CA ASP A 120 -13.44 -7.71 -17.17
C ASP A 120 -12.88 -9.07 -16.74
N LYS A 121 -11.56 -9.23 -16.74
CA LYS A 121 -10.89 -10.45 -16.30
C LYS A 121 -11.20 -10.78 -14.85
N ILE A 122 -11.25 -9.78 -13.98
CA ILE A 122 -11.63 -9.95 -12.56
C ILE A 122 -13.12 -10.29 -12.46
N GLY A 123 -13.98 -9.59 -13.20
CA GLY A 123 -15.42 -9.82 -13.18
C GLY A 123 -15.84 -11.20 -13.70
N ALA A 124 -15.06 -11.78 -14.61
CA ALA A 124 -15.30 -13.11 -15.16
C ALA A 124 -14.81 -14.27 -14.28
N LEU A 125 -14.15 -13.99 -13.15
CA LEU A 125 -13.65 -15.02 -12.25
C LEU A 125 -14.78 -15.81 -11.59
N ASP A 126 -14.61 -17.13 -11.60
CA ASP A 126 -15.47 -18.01 -10.80
C ASP A 126 -15.41 -17.61 -9.31
N GLY A 127 -16.55 -17.30 -8.74
CA GLY A 127 -16.71 -16.80 -7.37
C GLY A 127 -16.88 -15.30 -7.27
N VAL A 128 -16.67 -14.52 -8.33
CA VAL A 128 -17.04 -13.10 -8.40
C VAL A 128 -18.51 -12.99 -8.82
N GLU A 129 -19.32 -12.37 -7.98
CA GLU A 129 -20.76 -12.23 -8.23
C GLU A 129 -21.11 -10.86 -8.82
N ARG A 130 -20.41 -9.81 -8.38
CA ARG A 130 -20.62 -8.45 -8.83
C ARG A 130 -19.36 -7.62 -8.69
N THR A 131 -19.15 -6.74 -9.65
CA THR A 131 -18.09 -5.72 -9.61
C THR A 131 -18.69 -4.34 -9.83
N MET A 132 -18.09 -3.32 -9.19
CA MET A 132 -18.34 -1.93 -9.47
C MET A 132 -17.01 -1.19 -9.47
N SER A 133 -16.69 -0.54 -10.59
CA SER A 133 -15.43 0.18 -10.77
C SER A 133 -15.62 1.69 -10.66
N SER A 134 -14.61 2.37 -10.12
CA SER A 134 -14.52 3.83 -10.08
C SER A 134 -13.11 4.26 -10.44
N ILE A 135 -12.96 4.96 -11.56
CA ILE A 135 -11.65 5.48 -12.00
C ILE A 135 -11.27 6.65 -11.09
N ILE A 136 -10.02 6.64 -10.61
CA ILE A 136 -9.46 7.72 -9.81
C ILE A 136 -8.99 8.82 -10.76
N LEU A 137 -9.71 9.93 -10.79
CA LEU A 137 -9.38 11.07 -11.64
C LEU A 137 -8.20 11.89 -11.08
N SER A 138 -8.12 12.01 -9.76
CA SER A 138 -7.01 12.71 -9.09
C SER A 138 -6.94 12.31 -7.61
N THR A 139 -5.73 12.28 -7.06
CA THR A 139 -5.49 12.16 -5.61
C THR A 139 -5.29 13.55 -5.04
N ARG A 140 -6.13 13.97 -4.10
CA ARG A 140 -6.09 15.30 -3.48
C ARG A 140 -5.16 15.38 -2.29
N ILE A 141 -5.05 14.28 -1.54
CA ILE A 141 -4.17 14.16 -0.37
C ILE A 141 -3.60 12.74 -0.37
N ASP A 142 -2.28 12.65 -0.23
CA ASP A 142 -1.53 11.40 -0.08
C ASP A 142 -0.38 11.64 0.92
N ARG A 143 -0.50 11.07 2.15
CA ARG A 143 0.42 11.29 3.30
C ARG A 143 1.11 10.01 3.71
#